data_85ea91e504aa8375a5eb0a83a88dbdde
#
_entry.id   85ea91e504aa8375a5eb0a83a88dbdde
#
_cell.length_a   1.000
_cell.length_b   1.000
_cell.length_c   1.000
_cell.angle_alpha   90.00
_cell.angle_beta   90.00
_cell.angle_gamma   90.00
#
_symmetry.space_group_name_H-M   'P 1'
#
loop_
_entity.id
_entity.type
_entity.pdbx_description
1 polymer ?
#
loop_
_entity_poly.entity_id
_entity_poly.type
_entity_poly.pdbx_seq_one_letter_code
_entity_poly.pdbx_strand_id
1 'polypeptide(L)'
;MAGAYRSYAHHHPGRYAALTRMPFLDAVNRPTIDARELAKPATEAIGVYGLNEDTAFHAGVELWAAMHGFVMLEMTGFMAGIEMDPDTAFAEMVHRFASGLAERK
;
A
#
# COMPACT_ATOMS: atom_id res chain seq x y z
N MET A 1 10.17 3.70 1.23
CA MET A 1 8.99 3.03 1.83
C MET A 1 8.35 2.02 0.87
N ALA A 2 7.98 2.42 -0.32
CA ALA A 2 7.30 1.52 -1.28
C ALA A 2 8.15 0.31 -1.68
N GLY A 3 9.44 0.50 -1.96
CA GLY A 3 10.33 -0.59 -2.31
C GLY A 3 10.52 -1.58 -1.17
N ALA A 4 10.61 -1.09 0.07
CA ALA A 4 10.71 -1.95 1.24
C ALA A 4 9.43 -2.76 1.47
N TYR A 5 8.28 -2.15 1.23
CA TYR A 5 6.99 -2.83 1.32
C TYR A 5 6.92 -4.03 0.36
N ARG A 6 7.23 -3.78 -0.91
CA ARG A 6 7.22 -4.82 -1.94
C ARG A 6 8.24 -5.92 -1.63
N SER A 7 9.43 -5.52 -1.21
CA SER A 7 10.50 -6.47 -0.85
C SER A 7 10.08 -7.37 0.31
N TYR A 8 9.45 -6.80 1.34
CA TYR A 8 8.95 -7.59 2.47
C TYR A 8 7.95 -8.66 2.00
N ALA A 9 6.99 -8.27 1.15
CA ALA A 9 5.99 -9.20 0.64
C ALA A 9 6.63 -10.35 -0.15
N HIS A 10 7.66 -10.06 -0.95
CA HIS A 10 8.36 -11.08 -1.73
C HIS A 10 9.19 -12.01 -0.86
N HIS A 11 9.82 -11.49 0.19
CA HIS A 11 10.67 -12.31 1.06
C HIS A 11 9.89 -13.08 2.13
N HIS A 12 8.69 -12.59 2.47
CA HIS A 12 7.87 -13.18 3.54
C HIS A 12 6.41 -13.33 3.09
N PRO A 13 6.14 -14.10 2.01
CA PRO A 13 4.79 -14.17 1.46
C PRO A 13 3.75 -14.70 2.43
N GLY A 14 4.11 -15.67 3.27
CA GLY A 14 3.18 -16.20 4.27
C GLY A 14 2.82 -15.18 5.33
N ARG A 15 3.81 -14.42 5.81
CA ARG A 15 3.57 -13.35 6.79
C ARG A 15 2.75 -12.23 6.18
N TYR A 16 3.08 -11.86 4.94
CA TYR A 16 2.34 -10.83 4.23
C TYR A 16 0.87 -11.22 4.05
N ALA A 17 0.62 -12.45 3.61
CA ALA A 17 -0.74 -12.95 3.43
C ALA A 17 -1.51 -12.95 4.76
N ALA A 18 -0.87 -13.34 5.86
CA ALA A 18 -1.49 -13.35 7.17
C ALA A 18 -1.88 -11.94 7.61
N LEU A 19 -0.99 -10.96 7.43
CA LEU A 19 -1.24 -9.57 7.78
C LEU A 19 -2.42 -8.98 6.98
N THR A 20 -2.49 -9.29 5.69
CA THR A 20 -3.50 -8.70 4.81
C THR A 20 -4.86 -9.39 4.90
N ARG A 21 -4.91 -10.59 5.48
CA ARG A 21 -6.17 -11.31 5.72
C ARG A 21 -6.73 -11.09 7.12
N MET A 22 -6.00 -10.38 7.95
CA MET A 22 -6.43 -10.14 9.32
C MET A 22 -7.69 -9.28 9.33
N PRO A 23 -8.76 -9.69 10.04
CA PRO A 23 -9.96 -8.87 10.09
C PRO A 23 -9.71 -7.62 10.94
N PHE A 24 -10.19 -6.48 10.45
CA PHE A 24 -10.07 -5.21 11.16
C PHE A 24 -11.21 -4.97 12.14
N LEU A 25 -12.26 -5.78 12.09
CA LEU A 25 -13.42 -5.68 12.97
C LEU A 25 -13.66 -7.02 13.66
N ASP A 26 -14.07 -6.97 14.92
CA ASP A 26 -14.51 -8.17 15.63
C ASP A 26 -15.97 -8.49 15.28
N ALA A 27 -16.53 -9.53 15.95
CA ALA A 27 -17.88 -10.02 15.66
C ALA A 27 -18.98 -8.98 15.93
N VAL A 28 -18.69 -7.91 16.66
CA VAL A 28 -19.63 -6.82 16.96
C VAL A 28 -19.25 -5.51 16.28
N ASN A 29 -18.46 -5.58 15.22
CA ASN A 29 -18.04 -4.45 14.40
C ASN A 29 -17.18 -3.43 15.11
N ARG A 30 -16.41 -3.85 16.12
CA ARG A 30 -15.43 -2.96 16.77
C ARG A 30 -14.06 -3.19 16.14
N PRO A 31 -13.24 -2.14 15.97
CA PRO A 31 -11.90 -2.31 15.46
C PRO A 31 -11.07 -3.23 16.36
N THR A 32 -10.47 -4.27 15.77
CA THR A 32 -9.54 -5.16 16.49
C THR A 32 -8.11 -4.62 16.45
N ILE A 33 -7.84 -3.74 15.48
CA ILE A 33 -6.55 -3.08 15.30
C ILE A 33 -6.84 -1.62 14.96
N ASP A 34 -6.04 -0.71 15.52
CA ASP A 34 -6.15 0.70 15.17
C ASP A 34 -5.64 0.89 13.74
N ALA A 35 -6.56 1.14 12.80
CA ALA A 35 -6.23 1.32 11.40
C ALA A 35 -5.29 2.50 11.16
N ARG A 36 -5.40 3.58 11.95
CA ARG A 36 -4.52 4.73 11.82
C ARG A 36 -3.08 4.39 12.22
N GLU A 37 -2.90 3.58 13.26
CA GLU A 37 -1.58 3.11 13.66
C GLU A 37 -0.97 2.20 12.61
N LEU A 38 -1.77 1.30 12.05
CA LEU A 38 -1.28 0.38 11.02
C LEU A 38 -0.87 1.12 9.75
N ALA A 39 -1.60 2.16 9.39
CA ALA A 39 -1.31 2.97 8.19
C ALA A 39 -0.27 4.06 8.45
N LYS A 40 0.21 4.23 9.68
CA LYS A 40 1.11 5.32 10.07
C LYS A 40 2.35 5.45 9.18
N PRO A 41 3.08 4.39 8.86
CA PRO A 41 4.25 4.55 7.97
C PRO A 41 3.90 5.13 6.60
N ALA A 42 2.76 4.74 6.02
CA ALA A 42 2.32 5.29 4.75
C ALA A 42 1.88 6.73 4.90
N THR A 43 1.18 7.06 6.00
CA THR A 43 0.75 8.43 6.30
C THR A 43 1.93 9.37 6.46
N GLU A 44 2.96 8.92 7.16
CA GLU A 44 4.18 9.72 7.36
C GLU A 44 4.91 9.97 6.04
N ALA A 45 4.99 8.95 5.17
CA ALA A 45 5.61 9.12 3.87
C ALA A 45 4.88 10.14 3.01
N ILE A 46 3.55 10.19 3.11
CA ILE A 46 2.70 11.13 2.38
C ILE A 46 2.82 12.55 2.99
N GLY A 47 3.13 12.65 4.27
CA GLY A 47 3.21 13.93 4.99
C GLY A 47 4.17 14.94 4.37
N VAL A 48 5.18 14.47 3.62
CA VAL A 48 6.13 15.37 2.94
C VAL A 48 5.48 16.25 1.87
N TYR A 49 4.26 15.94 1.45
CA TYR A 49 3.53 16.74 0.46
C TYR A 49 2.77 17.91 1.07
N GLY A 50 2.87 18.10 2.39
CA GLY A 50 2.27 19.26 3.07
C GLY A 50 0.75 19.18 3.20
N LEU A 51 0.18 17.98 3.13
CA LEU A 51 -1.24 17.75 3.30
C LEU A 51 -1.61 17.76 4.79
N ASN A 52 -2.86 18.10 5.09
CA ASN A 52 -3.32 17.98 6.47
C ASN A 52 -3.39 16.51 6.89
N GLU A 53 -3.50 16.27 8.20
CA GLU A 53 -3.41 14.92 8.76
C GLU A 53 -4.46 13.95 8.20
N ASP A 54 -5.72 14.39 8.09
CA ASP A 54 -6.78 13.53 7.55
C ASP A 54 -6.58 13.22 6.08
N THR A 55 -6.20 14.20 5.28
CA THR A 55 -5.92 14.01 3.86
C THR A 55 -4.70 13.09 3.69
N ALA A 56 -3.66 13.29 4.52
CA ALA A 56 -2.48 12.44 4.48
C ALA A 56 -2.81 11.00 4.86
N PHE A 57 -3.68 10.80 5.85
CA PHE A 57 -4.12 9.45 6.23
C PHE A 57 -4.88 8.77 5.08
N HIS A 58 -5.84 9.47 4.46
CA HIS A 58 -6.60 8.91 3.35
C HIS A 58 -5.69 8.57 2.16
N ALA A 59 -4.77 9.47 1.82
CA ALA A 59 -3.81 9.22 0.75
C ALA A 59 -2.89 8.04 1.08
N GLY A 60 -2.51 7.89 2.36
CA GLY A 60 -1.71 6.75 2.82
C GLY A 60 -2.43 5.42 2.63
N VAL A 61 -3.73 5.39 2.95
CA VAL A 61 -4.56 4.19 2.73
C VAL A 61 -4.68 3.87 1.24
N GLU A 62 -4.88 4.91 0.40
CA GLU A 62 -4.93 4.73 -1.05
C GLU A 62 -3.63 4.17 -1.61
N LEU A 63 -2.49 4.68 -1.16
CA LEU A 63 -1.19 4.18 -1.57
C LEU A 63 -1.01 2.73 -1.12
N TRP A 64 -1.37 2.42 0.12
CA TRP A 64 -1.30 1.06 0.64
C TRP A 64 -2.16 0.12 -0.19
N ALA A 65 -3.40 0.52 -0.50
CA ALA A 65 -4.29 -0.28 -1.33
C ALA A 65 -3.70 -0.55 -2.72
N ALA A 66 -3.08 0.46 -3.33
CA ALA A 66 -2.42 0.31 -4.62
C ALA A 66 -1.24 -0.65 -4.55
N MET A 67 -0.40 -0.51 -3.53
CA MET A 67 0.76 -1.39 -3.35
C MET A 67 0.32 -2.83 -3.05
N HIS A 68 -0.70 -3.00 -2.21
CA HIS A 68 -1.23 -4.31 -1.88
C HIS A 68 -1.81 -5.00 -3.12
N GLY A 69 -2.65 -4.30 -3.88
CA GLY A 69 -3.23 -4.85 -5.10
C GLY A 69 -2.16 -5.24 -6.11
N PHE A 70 -1.14 -4.39 -6.28
CA PHE A 70 -0.04 -4.68 -7.19
C PHE A 70 0.70 -5.96 -6.77
N VAL A 71 1.09 -6.05 -5.50
CA VAL A 71 1.82 -7.21 -4.97
C VAL A 71 1.00 -8.49 -5.10
N MET A 72 -0.31 -8.42 -4.85
CA MET A 72 -1.18 -9.58 -4.99
C MET A 72 -1.26 -10.06 -6.43
N LEU A 73 -1.41 -9.14 -7.39
CA LEU A 73 -1.39 -9.50 -8.80
C LEU A 73 -0.05 -10.12 -9.22
N GLU A 74 1.03 -9.56 -8.71
CA GLU A 74 2.38 -10.05 -8.99
C GLU A 74 2.56 -11.49 -8.46
N MET A 75 2.11 -11.73 -7.24
CA MET A 75 2.22 -13.06 -6.60
C MET A 75 1.38 -14.13 -7.28
N THR A 76 0.28 -13.75 -7.93
CA THR A 76 -0.55 -14.69 -8.67
C THR A 76 0.02 -15.06 -10.04
N GLY A 77 1.08 -14.39 -10.48
CA GLY A 77 1.67 -14.60 -11.80
C GLY A 77 0.95 -13.86 -12.93
N PHE A 78 -0.02 -13.02 -12.61
CA PHE A 78 -0.79 -12.31 -13.63
C PHE A 78 0.11 -11.48 -14.54
N MET A 79 1.09 -10.78 -13.96
CA MET A 79 1.97 -9.90 -14.74
C MET A 79 2.87 -10.65 -15.70
N ALA A 80 3.33 -11.83 -15.30
CA ALA A 80 4.12 -12.68 -16.20
C ALA A 80 3.29 -13.12 -17.41
N GLY A 81 2.00 -13.37 -17.20
CA GLY A 81 1.09 -13.76 -18.25
C GLY A 81 0.82 -12.69 -19.31
N ILE A 82 1.05 -11.42 -18.97
CA ILE A 82 0.87 -10.30 -19.92
C ILE A 82 2.19 -9.63 -20.30
N GLU A 83 3.30 -10.27 -19.99
CA GLU A 83 4.65 -9.79 -20.32
C GLU A 83 4.95 -8.38 -19.78
N MET A 84 4.42 -8.07 -18.61
CA MET A 84 4.69 -6.81 -17.93
C MET A 84 5.89 -6.95 -17.01
N ASP A 85 6.86 -6.03 -17.10
CA ASP A 85 7.99 -6.00 -16.17
C ASP A 85 7.51 -5.43 -14.82
N PRO A 86 7.46 -6.25 -13.76
CA PRO A 86 6.91 -5.79 -12.49
C PRO A 86 7.73 -4.70 -11.82
N ASP A 87 9.05 -4.71 -11.95
CA ASP A 87 9.89 -3.69 -11.32
C ASP A 87 9.59 -2.30 -11.90
N THR A 88 9.56 -2.19 -13.22
CA THR A 88 9.25 -0.94 -13.90
C THR A 88 7.81 -0.50 -13.62
N ALA A 89 6.86 -1.43 -13.71
CA ALA A 89 5.45 -1.12 -13.49
C ALA A 89 5.19 -0.62 -12.06
N PHE A 90 5.82 -1.23 -11.06
CA PHE A 90 5.66 -0.79 -9.67
C PHE A 90 6.21 0.62 -9.47
N ALA A 91 7.41 0.89 -9.99
CA ALA A 91 8.02 2.21 -9.90
C ALA A 91 7.16 3.29 -10.58
N GLU A 92 6.62 2.98 -11.75
CA GLU A 92 5.72 3.91 -12.45
C GLU A 92 4.42 4.16 -11.69
N MET A 93 3.85 3.14 -11.08
CA MET A 93 2.64 3.28 -10.27
C MET A 93 2.88 4.24 -9.09
N VAL A 94 3.98 4.04 -8.37
CA VAL A 94 4.34 4.91 -7.23
C VAL A 94 4.57 6.34 -7.71
N HIS A 95 5.25 6.50 -8.84
CA HIS A 95 5.51 7.83 -9.42
C HIS A 95 4.22 8.56 -9.79
N ARG A 96 3.28 7.88 -10.43
CA ARG A 96 1.99 8.50 -10.78
C ARG A 96 1.20 8.90 -9.54
N PHE A 97 1.24 8.08 -8.49
CA PHE A 97 0.59 8.41 -7.23
C PHE A 97 1.20 9.67 -6.62
N ALA A 98 2.53 9.72 -6.56
CA ALA A 98 3.24 10.87 -6.01
C ALA A 98 2.95 12.15 -6.80
N SER A 99 2.93 12.06 -8.14
CA SER A 99 2.61 13.19 -9.01
C SER A 99 1.20 13.71 -8.75
N GLY A 100 0.23 12.81 -8.57
CA GLY A 100 -1.14 13.17 -8.26
C GLY A 100 -1.26 13.91 -6.93
N LEU A 101 -0.48 13.53 -5.93
CA LEU A 101 -0.45 14.22 -4.64
C LEU A 101 0.15 15.62 -4.78
N ALA A 102 1.21 15.76 -5.54
CA ALA A 102 1.84 17.07 -5.76
C ALA A 102 0.87 18.05 -6.45
N GLU A 103 0.04 17.58 -7.35
CA GLU A 103 -0.96 18.39 -8.03
C GLU A 103 -2.12 18.81 -7.13
N ARG A 104 -2.39 18.06 -6.05
CA ARG A 104 -3.48 18.36 -5.11
C ARG A 104 -3.19 19.48 -4.14
N LYS A 105 -1.98 19.93 -4.08
CA LYS A 105 -1.59 21.03 -3.16
C LYS A 105 -2.23 22.39 -3.55
#